data_d64eac554d3637528701c4231e4f9063
#
_entry.id   d64eac554d3637528701c4231e4f9063
#
_cell.length_a   1.000
_cell.length_b   1.000
_cell.length_c   1.000
_cell.angle_alpha   90.00
_cell.angle_beta   90.00
_cell.angle_gamma   90.00
#
_symmetry.space_group_name_H-M   'P 1'
#
loop_
_entity.id
_entity.type
_entity.pdbx_description
1 polymer ?
#
loop_
_entity_poly.entity_id
_entity_poly.type
_entity_poly.pdbx_seq_one_letter_code
_entity_poly.pdbx_strand_id
1 'polypeptide(L)'
;SSRTNPLIVDGGIESIERNLNDLGIDALIAIGGEDTLGVASVLSDHGISVIGVPKTIDNDLSGTDYTFGFDTAVTIATEAIDRLHTTAESHHRVLICEVMGRHAGWIALHSGMAGGANGILIPEVPFELNEVMGWVESRFRSHYSPILVVSEGALPKDGELITKDATLDSFGHVKLSGIGEWLAGQIEQRTGKEARTTVLGHVQRGGTPTAFDRVLATRFGLNAIRAVKDKDWGKMVALQGTDIVRVPLATATGVLKTVPLARYVEASAFFG
;
A
#
# COMPACT_ATOMS: atom_id res chain seq x y z
N SER A 1 8.51 18.91 -5.60
CA SER A 1 9.14 17.67 -5.15
C SER A 1 8.21 16.95 -4.17
N SER A 2 8.03 15.65 -4.33
CA SER A 2 7.17 14.82 -3.46
C SER A 2 7.72 14.59 -2.04
N ARG A 3 8.85 15.20 -1.68
CA ARG A 3 9.51 15.02 -0.37
C ARG A 3 9.56 16.30 0.45
N THR A 4 8.95 17.37 -0.01
CA THR A 4 8.88 18.63 0.74
C THR A 4 7.52 18.73 1.38
N ASN A 5 7.48 18.80 2.72
CA ASN A 5 6.26 19.08 3.45
C ASN A 5 6.22 20.60 3.74
N PRO A 6 5.36 21.36 3.08
CA PRO A 6 5.31 22.81 3.29
C PRO A 6 4.74 23.20 4.66
N LEU A 7 4.05 22.29 5.35
CA LEU A 7 3.44 22.57 6.65
C LEU A 7 4.45 22.63 7.79
N ILE A 8 5.66 22.07 7.61
CA ILE A 8 6.73 22.12 8.62
C ILE A 8 7.70 23.29 8.40
N VAL A 9 7.47 24.10 7.36
CA VAL A 9 8.29 25.26 7.03
C VAL A 9 7.59 26.52 7.54
N ASP A 10 8.29 27.35 8.31
CA ASP A 10 7.75 28.63 8.78
C ASP A 10 7.29 29.49 7.60
N GLY A 11 6.03 29.95 7.63
CA GLY A 11 5.44 30.72 6.54
C GLY A 11 5.23 29.93 5.25
N GLY A 12 5.19 28.58 5.34
CA GLY A 12 5.06 27.70 4.16
C GLY A 12 3.73 27.87 3.44
N ILE A 13 2.62 27.97 4.17
CA ILE A 13 1.27 28.18 3.59
C ILE A 13 1.17 29.54 2.92
N GLU A 14 1.59 30.59 3.61
CA GLU A 14 1.61 31.98 3.10
C GLU A 14 2.51 32.11 1.85
N SER A 15 3.61 31.34 1.84
CA SER A 15 4.49 31.27 0.66
C SER A 15 3.83 30.61 -0.52
N ILE A 16 3.05 29.54 -0.30
CA ILE A 16 2.26 28.89 -1.35
C ILE A 16 1.20 29.86 -1.88
N GLU A 17 0.44 30.49 -1.02
CA GLU A 17 -0.61 31.43 -1.42
C GLU A 17 -0.03 32.58 -2.27
N ARG A 18 1.06 33.20 -1.80
CA ARG A 18 1.75 34.25 -2.55
C ARG A 18 2.22 33.77 -3.93
N ASN A 19 2.85 32.58 -3.99
CA ASN A 19 3.34 32.04 -5.25
C ASN A 19 2.19 31.71 -6.24
N LEU A 20 1.05 31.21 -5.74
CA LEU A 20 -0.13 30.99 -6.58
C LEU A 20 -0.66 32.30 -7.17
N ASN A 21 -0.74 33.35 -6.34
CA ASN A 21 -1.17 34.67 -6.78
C ASN A 21 -0.19 35.27 -7.79
N ASP A 22 1.11 35.23 -7.52
CA ASP A 22 2.15 35.76 -8.40
C ASP A 22 2.20 35.07 -9.76
N LEU A 23 1.89 33.78 -9.79
CA LEU A 23 1.83 32.95 -11.00
C LEU A 23 0.47 32.99 -11.71
N GLY A 24 -0.54 33.64 -11.14
CA GLY A 24 -1.90 33.67 -11.66
C GLY A 24 -2.57 32.31 -11.68
N ILE A 25 -2.32 31.46 -10.67
CA ILE A 25 -2.92 30.12 -10.55
C ILE A 25 -4.16 30.21 -9.68
N ASP A 26 -5.32 29.91 -10.24
CA ASP A 26 -6.63 30.02 -9.56
C ASP A 26 -6.97 28.78 -8.72
N ALA A 27 -6.43 27.62 -9.05
CA ALA A 27 -6.75 26.37 -8.36
C ALA A 27 -5.63 25.32 -8.48
N LEU A 28 -5.57 24.39 -7.52
CA LEU A 28 -4.67 23.27 -7.50
C LEU A 28 -5.44 21.95 -7.67
N ILE A 29 -4.89 21.02 -8.43
CA ILE A 29 -5.28 19.61 -8.40
C ILE A 29 -4.13 18.83 -7.78
N ALA A 30 -4.32 18.41 -6.52
CA ALA A 30 -3.33 17.66 -5.77
C ALA A 30 -3.46 16.17 -6.07
N ILE A 31 -2.46 15.57 -6.74
CA ILE A 31 -2.46 14.17 -7.15
C ILE A 31 -1.44 13.41 -6.30
N GLY A 32 -1.89 12.58 -5.36
CA GLY A 32 -0.97 11.88 -4.47
C GLY A 32 -1.63 10.94 -3.47
N GLY A 33 -0.82 10.40 -2.56
CA GLY A 33 -1.25 9.59 -1.44
C GLY A 33 -1.62 10.42 -0.21
N GLU A 34 -1.66 9.76 0.94
CA GLU A 34 -2.06 10.33 2.22
C GLU A 34 -1.36 11.64 2.55
N ASP A 35 -0.03 11.67 2.50
CA ASP A 35 0.78 12.87 2.80
C ASP A 35 0.40 14.06 1.91
N THR A 36 0.26 13.83 0.59
CA THR A 36 -0.07 14.88 -0.38
C THR A 36 -1.49 15.39 -0.18
N LEU A 37 -2.44 14.50 0.05
CA LEU A 37 -3.83 14.87 0.25
C LEU A 37 -4.07 15.47 1.65
N GLY A 38 -3.26 15.08 2.65
CA GLY A 38 -3.22 15.72 3.95
C GLY A 38 -2.82 17.19 3.85
N VAL A 39 -1.73 17.48 3.13
CA VAL A 39 -1.34 18.86 2.83
C VAL A 39 -2.45 19.60 2.07
N ALA A 40 -3.05 18.95 1.05
CA ALA A 40 -4.14 19.54 0.27
C ALA A 40 -5.36 19.89 1.13
N SER A 41 -5.70 19.06 2.13
CA SER A 41 -6.77 19.34 3.09
C SER A 41 -6.48 20.60 3.90
N VAL A 42 -5.29 20.69 4.47
CA VAL A 42 -4.87 21.89 5.24
C VAL A 42 -4.87 23.14 4.37
N LEU A 43 -4.38 23.08 3.13
CA LEU A 43 -4.41 24.22 2.21
C LEU A 43 -5.85 24.64 1.90
N SER A 44 -6.78 23.70 1.74
CA SER A 44 -8.18 23.99 1.52
C SER A 44 -8.82 24.68 2.73
N ASP A 45 -8.49 24.26 3.95
CA ASP A 45 -8.97 24.88 5.19
C ASP A 45 -8.47 26.34 5.35
N HIS A 46 -7.33 26.66 4.72
CA HIS A 46 -6.80 28.04 4.62
C HIS A 46 -7.37 28.84 3.43
N GLY A 47 -8.38 28.32 2.73
CA GLY A 47 -9.07 29.02 1.65
C GLY A 47 -8.45 28.87 0.27
N ILE A 48 -7.39 28.07 0.11
CA ILE A 48 -6.82 27.76 -1.21
C ILE A 48 -7.75 26.81 -1.96
N SER A 49 -8.05 27.12 -3.22
CA SER A 49 -8.89 26.30 -4.09
C SER A 49 -8.18 25.01 -4.48
N VAL A 50 -8.53 23.87 -3.83
CA VAL A 50 -7.85 22.57 -4.05
C VAL A 50 -8.85 21.46 -4.32
N ILE A 51 -8.52 20.59 -5.30
CA ILE A 51 -9.18 19.30 -5.56
C ILE A 51 -8.15 18.18 -5.39
N GLY A 52 -8.50 17.10 -4.69
CA GLY A 52 -7.66 15.91 -4.51
C GLY A 52 -7.93 14.82 -5.54
N VAL A 53 -6.86 14.10 -5.90
CA VAL A 53 -6.93 12.91 -6.76
C VAL A 53 -6.09 11.79 -6.12
N PRO A 54 -6.68 10.63 -5.79
CA PRO A 54 -6.02 9.59 -4.99
C PRO A 54 -5.07 8.75 -5.84
N LYS A 55 -3.76 9.01 -5.75
CA LYS A 55 -2.69 8.29 -6.43
C LYS A 55 -1.74 7.69 -5.39
N THR A 56 -1.92 6.41 -5.08
CA THR A 56 -1.02 5.62 -4.24
C THR A 56 -1.11 4.15 -4.64
N ILE A 57 -0.02 3.40 -4.44
CA ILE A 57 -0.05 1.93 -4.61
C ILE A 57 -0.62 1.22 -3.39
N ASP A 58 -0.68 1.88 -2.24
CA ASP A 58 -1.00 1.26 -0.94
C ASP A 58 -2.51 1.02 -0.74
N ASN A 59 -3.36 1.70 -1.55
CA ASN A 59 -4.83 1.65 -1.47
C ASN A 59 -5.39 1.95 -0.07
N ASP A 60 -4.72 2.83 0.65
CA ASP A 60 -4.91 3.13 2.07
C ASP A 60 -5.74 4.39 2.35
N LEU A 61 -6.26 5.05 1.31
CA LEU A 61 -7.08 6.25 1.40
C LEU A 61 -8.56 5.92 1.61
N SER A 62 -9.14 6.44 2.68
CA SER A 62 -10.57 6.30 2.95
C SER A 62 -11.44 7.06 1.95
N GLY A 63 -12.70 6.65 1.81
CA GLY A 63 -13.69 7.28 0.92
C GLY A 63 -13.62 6.83 -0.53
N THR A 64 -12.58 6.11 -0.96
CA THR A 64 -12.47 5.50 -2.29
C THR A 64 -12.26 3.99 -2.21
N ASP A 65 -12.88 3.22 -3.09
CA ASP A 65 -12.68 1.78 -3.15
C ASP A 65 -11.30 1.43 -3.68
N TYR A 66 -10.83 2.14 -4.71
CA TYR A 66 -9.51 1.95 -5.31
C TYR A 66 -8.80 3.28 -5.54
N THR A 67 -7.50 3.26 -5.32
CA THR A 67 -6.55 4.30 -5.75
C THR A 67 -5.86 3.83 -7.02
N PHE A 68 -5.57 4.72 -7.99
CA PHE A 68 -4.82 4.30 -9.15
C PHE A 68 -3.31 4.18 -8.83
N GLY A 69 -2.71 3.15 -9.40
CA GLY A 69 -1.38 2.63 -9.07
C GLY A 69 -1.43 1.33 -8.27
N PHE A 70 -2.51 1.08 -7.53
CA PHE A 70 -2.67 -0.12 -6.72
C PHE A 70 -2.77 -1.40 -7.57
N ASP A 71 -3.63 -1.43 -8.58
CA ASP A 71 -3.81 -2.59 -9.46
C ASP A 71 -2.52 -2.95 -10.20
N THR A 72 -1.77 -1.94 -10.63
CA THR A 72 -0.44 -2.14 -11.23
C THR A 72 0.55 -2.74 -10.23
N ALA A 73 0.59 -2.25 -9.00
CA ALA A 73 1.49 -2.78 -7.97
C ALA A 73 1.14 -4.23 -7.60
N VAL A 74 -0.15 -4.55 -7.48
CA VAL A 74 -0.63 -5.93 -7.28
C VAL A 74 -0.21 -6.83 -8.44
N THR A 75 -0.38 -6.38 -9.68
CA THR A 75 0.03 -7.13 -10.87
C THR A 75 1.53 -7.44 -10.85
N ILE A 76 2.38 -6.44 -10.58
CA ILE A 76 3.84 -6.62 -10.49
C ILE A 76 4.21 -7.60 -9.38
N ALA A 77 3.56 -7.50 -8.20
CA ALA A 77 3.81 -8.41 -7.10
C ALA A 77 3.36 -9.84 -7.44
N THR A 78 2.21 -10.00 -8.08
CA THR A 78 1.69 -11.31 -8.53
C THR A 78 2.64 -11.96 -9.54
N GLU A 79 3.09 -11.21 -10.56
CA GLU A 79 4.07 -11.71 -11.53
C GLU A 79 5.39 -12.14 -10.89
N ALA A 80 5.82 -11.47 -9.82
CA ALA A 80 7.00 -11.85 -9.05
C ALA A 80 6.75 -13.15 -8.28
N ILE A 81 5.60 -13.30 -7.63
CA ILE A 81 5.20 -14.51 -6.91
C ILE A 81 5.12 -15.70 -7.88
N ASP A 82 4.53 -15.55 -9.05
CA ASP A 82 4.44 -16.59 -10.09
C ASP A 82 5.81 -17.15 -10.46
N ARG A 83 6.82 -16.29 -10.54
CA ARG A 83 8.21 -16.73 -10.85
C ARG A 83 8.86 -17.48 -9.70
N LEU A 84 8.40 -17.28 -8.45
CA LEU A 84 8.95 -17.97 -7.29
C LEU A 84 8.49 -19.43 -7.18
N HIS A 85 7.33 -19.81 -7.71
CA HIS A 85 6.80 -21.17 -7.61
C HIS A 85 7.78 -22.22 -8.14
N THR A 86 8.31 -22.03 -9.35
CA THR A 86 9.22 -22.98 -9.98
C THR A 86 10.50 -23.19 -9.17
N THR A 87 11.07 -22.11 -8.64
CA THR A 87 12.31 -22.22 -7.86
C THR A 87 12.04 -22.75 -6.44
N ALA A 88 10.87 -22.48 -5.85
CA ALA A 88 10.47 -23.10 -4.60
C ALA A 88 10.44 -24.60 -4.70
N GLU A 89 9.73 -25.12 -5.71
CA GLU A 89 9.56 -26.55 -5.95
C GLU A 89 10.89 -27.25 -6.30
N SER A 90 11.69 -26.69 -7.19
CA SER A 90 12.95 -27.29 -7.63
C SER A 90 14.00 -27.41 -6.53
N HIS A 91 13.95 -26.54 -5.55
CA HIS A 91 14.91 -26.51 -4.43
C HIS A 91 14.32 -26.99 -3.09
N HIS A 92 13.05 -27.33 -3.04
CA HIS A 92 12.34 -27.79 -1.82
C HIS A 92 12.53 -26.84 -0.61
N ARG A 93 12.38 -25.53 -0.84
CA ARG A 93 12.57 -24.50 0.16
C ARG A 93 11.36 -23.61 0.32
N VAL A 94 11.26 -22.94 1.47
CA VAL A 94 10.26 -21.91 1.72
C VAL A 94 10.69 -20.63 1.01
N LEU A 95 9.80 -20.02 0.24
CA LEU A 95 10.03 -18.69 -0.31
C LEU A 95 9.10 -17.66 0.33
N ILE A 96 9.68 -16.53 0.70
CA ILE A 96 8.98 -15.42 1.31
C ILE A 96 9.08 -14.23 0.37
N CYS A 97 7.93 -13.68 -0.06
CA CYS A 97 7.87 -12.47 -0.86
C CYS A 97 7.46 -11.31 0.04
N GLU A 98 8.39 -10.39 0.33
CA GLU A 98 8.10 -9.17 1.08
C GLU A 98 7.62 -8.09 0.12
N VAL A 99 6.43 -7.51 0.39
CA VAL A 99 5.79 -6.49 -0.43
C VAL A 99 5.57 -5.21 0.37
N MET A 100 5.45 -4.09 -0.35
CA MET A 100 5.12 -2.78 0.20
C MET A 100 3.66 -2.73 0.69
N GLY A 101 3.26 -1.61 1.29
CA GLY A 101 1.90 -1.35 1.77
C GLY A 101 1.87 -0.56 3.06
N ARG A 102 3.03 -0.25 3.64
CA ARG A 102 3.16 0.47 4.92
C ARG A 102 2.30 -0.17 6.03
N HIS A 103 1.26 0.54 6.47
CA HIS A 103 0.36 0.14 7.56
C HIS A 103 -0.92 -0.55 7.06
N ALA A 104 -1.02 -0.82 5.75
CA ALA A 104 -2.17 -1.49 5.13
C ALA A 104 -1.73 -2.68 4.29
N GLY A 105 -2.33 -3.84 4.51
CA GLY A 105 -1.95 -5.11 3.89
C GLY A 105 -2.59 -5.37 2.53
N TRP A 106 -3.11 -4.37 1.83
CA TRP A 106 -3.86 -4.53 0.59
C TRP A 106 -3.05 -5.19 -0.52
N ILE A 107 -1.79 -4.77 -0.74
CA ILE A 107 -0.93 -5.37 -1.78
C ILE A 107 -0.64 -6.82 -1.42
N ALA A 108 -0.26 -7.11 -0.17
CA ALA A 108 0.02 -8.47 0.28
C ALA A 108 -1.18 -9.38 0.12
N LEU A 109 -2.38 -8.93 0.54
CA LEU A 109 -3.61 -9.72 0.42
C LEU A 109 -3.94 -10.04 -1.02
N HIS A 110 -4.00 -9.02 -1.88
CA HIS A 110 -4.42 -9.21 -3.27
C HIS A 110 -3.40 -10.00 -4.09
N SER A 111 -2.10 -9.66 -3.98
CA SER A 111 -1.06 -10.37 -4.72
C SER A 111 -0.82 -11.79 -4.18
N GLY A 112 -0.96 -11.98 -2.86
CA GLY A 112 -0.83 -13.30 -2.26
C GLY A 112 -1.98 -14.24 -2.66
N MET A 113 -3.22 -13.76 -2.67
CA MET A 113 -4.36 -14.53 -3.17
C MET A 113 -4.22 -14.82 -4.66
N ALA A 114 -3.90 -13.82 -5.48
CA ALA A 114 -3.76 -13.98 -6.92
C ALA A 114 -2.59 -14.89 -7.31
N GLY A 115 -1.47 -14.82 -6.60
CA GLY A 115 -0.26 -15.62 -6.82
C GLY A 115 -0.26 -16.97 -6.11
N GLY A 116 -1.34 -17.38 -5.44
CA GLY A 116 -1.47 -18.69 -4.80
C GLY A 116 -0.55 -18.88 -3.58
N ALA A 117 -0.34 -17.85 -2.78
CA ALA A 117 0.44 -17.93 -1.55
C ALA A 117 -0.22 -18.85 -0.52
N ASN A 118 0.60 -19.61 0.22
CA ASN A 118 0.16 -20.54 1.26
C ASN A 118 0.04 -19.89 2.65
N GLY A 119 0.38 -18.62 2.75
CA GLY A 119 0.19 -17.78 3.91
C GLY A 119 0.41 -16.32 3.53
N ILE A 120 -0.42 -15.44 4.08
CA ILE A 120 -0.36 -13.99 3.83
C ILE A 120 -0.33 -13.30 5.18
N LEU A 121 0.69 -12.48 5.42
CA LEU A 121 0.88 -11.75 6.67
C LEU A 121 0.69 -10.25 6.41
N ILE A 122 -0.24 -9.64 7.15
CA ILE A 122 -0.62 -8.23 6.98
C ILE A 122 -0.55 -7.47 8.31
N PRO A 123 -0.37 -6.15 8.30
CA PRO A 123 -0.29 -5.35 9.52
C PRO A 123 -1.55 -5.42 10.40
N GLU A 124 -2.71 -5.54 9.77
CA GLU A 124 -4.02 -5.53 10.44
C GLU A 124 -4.28 -6.76 11.30
N VAL A 125 -3.56 -7.86 11.02
CA VAL A 125 -3.71 -9.13 11.73
C VAL A 125 -2.35 -9.60 12.21
N PRO A 126 -1.94 -9.25 13.44
CA PRO A 126 -0.71 -9.75 14.03
C PRO A 126 -0.68 -11.28 14.05
N PHE A 127 0.41 -11.86 13.54
CA PHE A 127 0.51 -13.29 13.32
C PHE A 127 1.20 -14.04 14.46
N GLU A 128 0.79 -15.27 14.66
CA GLU A 128 1.45 -16.24 15.56
C GLU A 128 2.48 -17.06 14.78
N LEU A 129 3.74 -17.09 15.25
CA LEU A 129 4.79 -17.88 14.59
C LEU A 129 4.44 -19.37 14.48
N ASN A 130 3.81 -19.93 15.51
CA ASN A 130 3.44 -21.35 15.51
C ASN A 130 2.39 -21.67 14.44
N GLU A 131 1.48 -20.73 14.17
CA GLU A 131 0.50 -20.86 13.09
C GLU A 131 1.19 -20.87 11.71
N VAL A 132 2.12 -19.93 11.49
CA VAL A 132 2.92 -19.88 10.26
C VAL A 132 3.74 -21.15 10.06
N MET A 133 4.35 -21.70 11.14
CA MET A 133 5.05 -22.98 11.08
C MET A 133 4.09 -24.11 10.69
N GLY A 134 2.88 -24.11 11.21
CA GLY A 134 1.83 -25.09 10.84
C GLY A 134 1.50 -25.06 9.34
N TRP A 135 1.38 -23.87 8.73
CA TRP A 135 1.17 -23.74 7.28
C TRP A 135 2.35 -24.29 6.48
N VAL A 136 3.58 -23.93 6.87
CA VAL A 136 4.80 -24.42 6.22
C VAL A 136 4.88 -25.95 6.26
N GLU A 137 4.69 -26.56 7.44
CA GLU A 137 4.76 -28.00 7.61
C GLU A 137 3.63 -28.72 6.87
N SER A 138 2.41 -28.18 6.87
CA SER A 138 1.28 -28.73 6.15
C SER A 138 1.58 -28.84 4.65
N ARG A 139 2.16 -27.77 4.09
CA ARG A 139 2.50 -27.74 2.67
C ARG A 139 3.58 -28.74 2.31
N PHE A 140 4.62 -28.88 3.13
CA PHE A 140 5.65 -29.89 2.91
C PHE A 140 5.12 -31.34 3.04
N ARG A 141 4.15 -31.58 3.95
CA ARG A 141 3.47 -32.91 4.01
C ARG A 141 2.72 -33.23 2.74
N SER A 142 2.22 -32.24 2.04
CA SER A 142 1.56 -32.38 0.74
C SER A 142 2.56 -32.46 -0.44
N HIS A 143 3.87 -32.54 -0.17
CA HIS A 143 4.96 -32.59 -1.16
C HIS A 143 5.10 -31.35 -2.04
N TYR A 144 4.67 -30.20 -1.53
CA TYR A 144 4.84 -28.89 -2.20
C TYR A 144 5.66 -27.94 -1.34
N SER A 145 6.32 -27.00 -1.98
CA SER A 145 7.11 -25.96 -1.30
C SER A 145 6.26 -24.72 -1.05
N PRO A 146 6.20 -24.23 0.21
CA PRO A 146 5.33 -23.09 0.53
C PRO A 146 5.89 -21.77 0.03
N ILE A 147 4.99 -20.90 -0.42
CA ILE A 147 5.23 -19.47 -0.65
C ILE A 147 4.44 -18.66 0.38
N LEU A 148 5.12 -17.78 1.07
CA LEU A 148 4.52 -16.83 1.99
C LEU A 148 4.64 -15.42 1.42
N VAL A 149 3.57 -14.63 1.51
CA VAL A 149 3.60 -13.21 1.17
C VAL A 149 3.49 -12.41 2.46
N VAL A 150 4.41 -11.48 2.67
CA VAL A 150 4.45 -10.67 3.87
C VAL A 150 4.47 -9.19 3.54
N SER A 151 3.54 -8.41 4.11
CA SER A 151 3.61 -6.95 4.05
C SER A 151 4.77 -6.44 4.89
N GLU A 152 5.50 -5.44 4.41
CA GLU A 152 6.62 -4.81 5.14
C GLU A 152 6.26 -4.31 6.55
N GLY A 153 4.96 -4.05 6.80
CA GLY A 153 4.43 -3.63 8.09
C GLY A 153 3.80 -4.74 8.93
N ALA A 154 3.89 -6.00 8.51
CA ALA A 154 3.34 -7.12 9.28
C ALA A 154 4.05 -7.28 10.63
N LEU A 155 3.30 -7.69 11.65
CA LEU A 155 3.76 -7.78 13.04
C LEU A 155 3.58 -9.18 13.60
N PRO A 156 4.59 -9.76 14.29
CA PRO A 156 4.36 -10.88 15.19
C PRO A 156 3.46 -10.43 16.35
N LYS A 157 2.62 -11.31 16.87
CA LYS A 157 1.65 -10.99 17.96
C LYS A 157 2.33 -10.54 19.25
N ASP A 158 3.46 -11.14 19.58
CA ASP A 158 4.26 -10.82 20.77
C ASP A 158 5.51 -9.98 20.42
N GLY A 159 5.51 -9.28 19.29
CA GLY A 159 6.67 -8.57 18.77
C GLY A 159 6.43 -7.10 18.50
N GLU A 160 7.54 -6.38 18.33
CA GLU A 160 7.56 -5.01 17.84
C GLU A 160 7.76 -4.99 16.33
N LEU A 161 7.50 -3.84 15.71
CA LEU A 161 7.81 -3.59 14.29
C LEU A 161 9.28 -3.92 13.99
N ILE A 162 9.49 -4.83 13.05
CA ILE A 162 10.83 -5.20 12.61
C ILE A 162 11.27 -4.20 11.56
N THR A 163 12.26 -3.39 11.91
CA THR A 163 12.82 -2.37 11.04
C THR A 163 14.33 -2.53 10.96
N LYS A 164 14.88 -2.43 9.77
CA LYS A 164 16.36 -2.39 9.58
C LYS A 164 16.97 -1.07 10.03
N ASP A 165 16.16 -0.01 10.05
CA ASP A 165 16.61 1.35 10.35
C ASP A 165 15.47 2.14 10.99
N ALA A 166 15.69 2.63 12.20
CA ALA A 166 14.69 3.42 12.96
C ALA A 166 14.60 4.89 12.51
N THR A 167 15.19 5.25 11.37
CA THR A 167 15.14 6.63 10.86
C THR A 167 13.75 6.98 10.32
N LEU A 168 13.27 8.17 10.71
CA LEU A 168 12.02 8.73 10.22
C LEU A 168 12.23 9.47 8.89
N ASP A 169 11.23 9.44 8.02
CA ASP A 169 11.20 10.28 6.82
C ASP A 169 10.69 11.70 7.15
N SER A 170 10.61 12.60 6.15
CA SER A 170 10.18 13.99 6.32
C SER A 170 8.71 14.17 6.74
N PHE A 171 7.93 13.09 6.78
CA PHE A 171 6.55 13.04 7.24
C PHE A 171 6.41 12.29 8.56
N GLY A 172 7.51 11.83 9.17
CA GLY A 172 7.52 11.13 10.45
C GLY A 172 7.26 9.63 10.38
N HIS A 173 7.34 9.02 9.19
CA HIS A 173 7.14 7.58 9.02
C HIS A 173 8.45 6.80 9.21
N VAL A 174 8.36 5.67 9.92
CA VAL A 174 9.46 4.71 10.06
C VAL A 174 9.67 3.97 8.73
N LYS A 175 10.92 3.74 8.37
CA LYS A 175 11.25 2.89 7.21
C LYS A 175 11.04 1.42 7.57
N LEU A 176 9.95 0.85 7.05
CA LEU A 176 9.61 -0.54 7.22
C LEU A 176 10.43 -1.40 6.25
N SER A 177 11.09 -2.45 6.72
CA SER A 177 11.65 -3.55 5.91
C SER A 177 12.33 -4.59 6.79
N GLY A 178 12.49 -5.81 6.27
CA GLY A 178 13.28 -6.86 6.94
C GLY A 178 12.46 -7.90 7.69
N ILE A 179 11.13 -7.76 7.73
CA ILE A 179 10.24 -8.76 8.32
C ILE A 179 10.37 -10.11 7.58
N GLY A 180 10.52 -10.10 6.25
CA GLY A 180 10.72 -11.32 5.47
C GLY A 180 12.00 -12.05 5.82
N GLU A 181 13.12 -11.34 5.97
CA GLU A 181 14.40 -11.95 6.38
C GLU A 181 14.33 -12.49 7.81
N TRP A 182 13.73 -11.73 8.73
CA TRP A 182 13.50 -12.19 10.11
C TRP A 182 12.65 -13.45 10.13
N LEU A 183 11.56 -13.50 9.38
CA LEU A 183 10.67 -14.64 9.26
C LEU A 183 11.39 -15.87 8.68
N ALA A 184 12.23 -15.68 7.65
CA ALA A 184 13.05 -16.75 7.09
C ALA A 184 13.93 -17.39 8.17
N GLY A 185 14.63 -16.58 8.97
CA GLY A 185 15.44 -17.07 10.08
C GLY A 185 14.62 -17.84 11.13
N GLN A 186 13.41 -17.39 11.46
CA GLN A 186 12.51 -18.10 12.37
C GLN A 186 12.06 -19.46 11.82
N ILE A 187 11.75 -19.51 10.51
CA ILE A 187 11.35 -20.76 9.84
C ILE A 187 12.52 -21.75 9.84
N GLU A 188 13.71 -21.34 9.42
CA GLU A 188 14.89 -22.20 9.40
C GLU A 188 15.22 -22.77 10.78
N GLN A 189 15.20 -21.91 11.80
CA GLN A 189 15.50 -22.30 13.19
C GLN A 189 14.50 -23.33 13.76
N ARG A 190 13.19 -23.16 13.46
CA ARG A 190 12.14 -23.98 14.06
C ARG A 190 11.82 -25.25 13.28
N THR A 191 11.93 -25.21 11.96
CA THR A 191 11.54 -26.32 11.08
C THR A 191 12.69 -27.09 10.47
N GLY A 192 13.90 -26.52 10.49
CA GLY A 192 15.07 -27.05 9.78
C GLY A 192 14.96 -26.97 8.26
N LYS A 193 13.93 -26.29 7.73
CA LYS A 193 13.72 -26.10 6.29
C LYS A 193 14.39 -24.83 5.82
N GLU A 194 15.11 -24.91 4.69
CA GLU A 194 15.73 -23.73 4.09
C GLU A 194 14.66 -22.73 3.67
N ALA A 195 14.85 -21.46 4.04
CA ALA A 195 13.97 -20.37 3.68
C ALA A 195 14.75 -19.23 3.00
N ARG A 196 14.13 -18.59 2.02
CA ARG A 196 14.72 -17.44 1.31
C ARG A 196 13.69 -16.34 1.13
N THR A 197 14.17 -15.10 1.24
CA THR A 197 13.34 -13.93 1.08
C THR A 197 13.65 -13.21 -0.23
N THR A 198 12.59 -12.78 -0.90
CA THR A 198 12.63 -11.83 -2.01
C THR A 198 11.91 -10.57 -1.58
N VAL A 199 12.66 -9.48 -1.39
CA VAL A 199 12.09 -8.16 -1.08
C VAL A 199 11.85 -7.43 -2.38
N LEU A 200 10.59 -7.20 -2.77
CA LEU A 200 10.27 -6.53 -4.02
C LEU A 200 10.60 -5.03 -3.98
N GLY A 201 10.37 -4.38 -2.84
CA GLY A 201 10.70 -2.97 -2.66
C GLY A 201 10.15 -2.08 -3.78
N HIS A 202 10.97 -1.13 -4.23
CA HIS A 202 10.56 -0.07 -5.17
C HIS A 202 10.20 -0.53 -6.59
N VAL A 203 10.48 -1.79 -7.00
CA VAL A 203 10.04 -2.29 -8.32
C VAL A 203 8.50 -2.30 -8.43
N GLN A 204 7.79 -2.42 -7.30
CA GLN A 204 6.33 -2.32 -7.23
C GLN A 204 5.79 -0.94 -7.61
N ARG A 205 6.63 0.11 -7.59
CA ARG A 205 6.28 1.49 -7.97
C ARG A 205 6.56 1.80 -9.44
N GLY A 206 7.12 0.85 -10.17
CA GLY A 206 7.50 0.99 -11.58
C GLY A 206 6.56 0.26 -12.52
N GLY A 207 7.07 -0.02 -13.72
CA GLY A 207 6.38 -0.81 -14.73
C GLY A 207 5.35 -0.04 -15.56
N THR A 208 4.65 -0.78 -16.40
CA THR A 208 3.59 -0.24 -17.27
C THR A 208 2.25 -0.33 -16.54
N PRO A 209 1.50 0.79 -16.42
CA PRO A 209 0.19 0.77 -15.78
C PRO A 209 -0.78 -0.21 -16.46
N THR A 210 -1.56 -0.93 -15.66
CA THR A 210 -2.63 -1.80 -16.15
C THR A 210 -3.72 -1.00 -16.86
N ALA A 211 -4.55 -1.68 -17.64
CA ALA A 211 -5.72 -1.06 -18.26
C ALA A 211 -6.68 -0.47 -17.19
N PHE A 212 -6.85 -1.16 -16.06
CA PHE A 212 -7.69 -0.68 -14.96
C PHE A 212 -7.18 0.67 -14.42
N ASP A 213 -5.91 0.77 -14.06
CA ASP A 213 -5.33 2.01 -13.53
C ASP A 213 -5.38 3.16 -14.54
N ARG A 214 -5.16 2.87 -15.83
CA ARG A 214 -5.26 3.91 -16.89
C ARG A 214 -6.67 4.46 -17.01
N VAL A 215 -7.68 3.59 -17.02
CA VAL A 215 -9.08 4.00 -17.12
C VAL A 215 -9.50 4.77 -15.87
N LEU A 216 -9.13 4.26 -14.67
CA LEU A 216 -9.46 4.92 -13.41
C LEU A 216 -8.82 6.31 -13.31
N ALA A 217 -7.52 6.43 -13.65
CA ALA A 217 -6.82 7.72 -13.65
C ALA A 217 -7.46 8.72 -14.62
N THR A 218 -7.88 8.27 -15.81
CA THR A 218 -8.59 9.11 -16.81
C THR A 218 -9.93 9.61 -16.26
N ARG A 219 -10.70 8.71 -15.64
CA ARG A 219 -11.99 9.05 -15.03
C ARG A 219 -11.83 10.03 -13.88
N PHE A 220 -10.82 9.84 -13.01
CA PHE A 220 -10.49 10.77 -11.94
C PHE A 220 -10.11 12.14 -12.48
N GLY A 221 -9.23 12.20 -13.49
CA GLY A 221 -8.83 13.48 -14.11
C GLY A 221 -10.01 14.26 -14.67
N LEU A 222 -10.91 13.60 -15.42
CA LEU A 222 -12.13 14.23 -15.93
C LEU A 222 -13.02 14.78 -14.82
N ASN A 223 -13.20 14.01 -13.73
CA ASN A 223 -14.05 14.44 -12.61
C ASN A 223 -13.40 15.51 -11.75
N ALA A 224 -12.06 15.51 -11.62
CA ALA A 224 -11.33 16.59 -10.96
C ALA A 224 -11.51 17.93 -11.68
N ILE A 225 -11.40 17.95 -13.03
CA ILE A 225 -11.68 19.17 -13.81
C ILE A 225 -13.14 19.61 -13.71
N ARG A 226 -14.08 18.69 -13.65
CA ARG A 226 -15.50 19.03 -13.40
C ARG A 226 -15.68 19.65 -12.01
N ALA A 227 -15.01 19.11 -10.97
CA ALA A 227 -15.05 19.67 -9.63
C ALA A 227 -14.46 21.10 -9.60
N VAL A 228 -13.37 21.36 -10.33
CA VAL A 228 -12.81 22.72 -10.50
C VAL A 228 -13.83 23.67 -11.16
N LYS A 229 -14.49 23.25 -12.26
CA LYS A 229 -15.53 24.06 -12.93
C LYS A 229 -16.71 24.37 -12.04
N ASP A 230 -17.11 23.40 -11.22
CA ASP A 230 -18.23 23.54 -10.27
C ASP A 230 -17.81 24.32 -9.01
N LYS A 231 -16.52 24.64 -8.85
CA LYS A 231 -15.94 25.28 -7.65
C LYS A 231 -16.20 24.47 -6.37
N ASP A 232 -16.22 23.14 -6.48
CA ASP A 232 -16.49 22.21 -5.36
C ASP A 232 -15.21 21.89 -4.61
N TRP A 233 -14.59 22.91 -4.02
CA TRP A 233 -13.29 22.86 -3.37
C TRP A 233 -13.26 22.00 -2.12
N GLY A 234 -12.05 21.58 -1.70
CA GLY A 234 -11.84 20.76 -0.51
C GLY A 234 -12.34 19.32 -0.68
N LYS A 235 -12.55 18.88 -1.91
CA LYS A 235 -13.01 17.52 -2.25
C LYS A 235 -11.90 16.70 -2.92
N MET A 236 -11.99 15.40 -2.72
CA MET A 236 -11.24 14.38 -3.47
C MET A 236 -12.21 13.64 -4.40
N VAL A 237 -11.80 13.40 -5.64
CA VAL A 237 -12.52 12.45 -6.51
C VAL A 237 -12.28 11.03 -6.00
N ALA A 238 -13.31 10.19 -5.97
CA ALA A 238 -13.28 8.87 -5.37
C ALA A 238 -14.07 7.87 -6.20
N LEU A 239 -13.64 6.62 -6.22
CA LEU A 239 -14.41 5.51 -6.79
C LEU A 239 -15.27 4.89 -5.69
N GLN A 240 -16.58 4.80 -5.92
CA GLN A 240 -17.49 4.04 -5.06
C GLN A 240 -18.37 3.15 -5.95
N GLY A 241 -18.19 1.83 -5.83
CA GLY A 241 -18.73 0.87 -6.78
C GLY A 241 -18.22 1.11 -8.19
N THR A 242 -19.09 1.57 -9.09
CA THR A 242 -18.72 1.89 -10.48
C THR A 242 -18.64 3.40 -10.76
N ASP A 243 -19.02 4.23 -9.80
CA ASP A 243 -19.19 5.67 -9.99
C ASP A 243 -18.01 6.47 -9.44
N ILE A 244 -17.72 7.59 -10.09
CA ILE A 244 -16.81 8.59 -9.52
C ILE A 244 -17.65 9.64 -8.80
N VAL A 245 -17.42 9.70 -7.50
CA VAL A 245 -18.06 10.66 -6.58
C VAL A 245 -17.04 11.68 -6.07
N ARG A 246 -17.48 12.66 -5.30
CA ARG A 246 -16.64 13.65 -4.62
C ARG A 246 -16.84 13.54 -3.12
N VAL A 247 -15.76 13.29 -2.39
CA VAL A 247 -15.77 13.18 -0.92
C VAL A 247 -14.91 14.28 -0.31
N PRO A 248 -15.17 14.75 0.92
CA PRO A 248 -14.30 15.71 1.58
C PRO A 248 -12.85 15.19 1.68
N LEU A 249 -11.85 16.05 1.46
CA LEU A 249 -10.43 15.69 1.64
C LEU A 249 -10.15 15.16 3.06
N ALA A 250 -10.76 15.76 4.07
CA ALA A 250 -10.64 15.31 5.46
C ALA A 250 -11.09 13.85 5.66
N THR A 251 -12.05 13.35 4.87
CA THR A 251 -12.48 11.94 4.93
C THR A 251 -11.37 11.01 4.42
N ALA A 252 -10.62 11.44 3.39
CA ALA A 252 -9.57 10.63 2.77
C ALA A 252 -8.34 10.48 3.67
N THR A 253 -8.03 11.50 4.48
CA THR A 253 -6.80 11.60 5.28
C THR A 253 -7.00 11.42 6.78
N GLY A 254 -8.26 11.43 7.24
CA GLY A 254 -8.58 11.34 8.67
C GLY A 254 -8.52 9.91 9.25
N VAL A 255 -8.73 8.90 8.43
CA VAL A 255 -8.73 7.48 8.84
C VAL A 255 -8.08 6.64 7.76
N LEU A 256 -7.08 5.86 8.16
CA LEU A 256 -6.42 4.90 7.28
C LEU A 256 -7.40 3.81 6.84
N LYS A 257 -7.47 3.53 5.54
CA LYS A 257 -8.26 2.45 4.98
C LYS A 257 -7.47 1.15 5.04
N THR A 258 -7.78 0.34 6.03
CA THR A 258 -7.15 -0.95 6.29
C THR A 258 -7.93 -2.10 5.64
N VAL A 259 -7.31 -3.29 5.55
CA VAL A 259 -7.95 -4.51 5.09
C VAL A 259 -9.01 -4.95 6.11
N PRO A 260 -10.29 -5.09 5.71
CA PRO A 260 -11.31 -5.63 6.60
C PRO A 260 -11.01 -7.07 7.00
N LEU A 261 -11.20 -7.41 8.27
CA LEU A 261 -10.96 -8.76 8.79
C LEU A 261 -11.68 -9.84 7.97
N ALA A 262 -12.89 -9.57 7.50
CA ALA A 262 -13.66 -10.52 6.66
C ALA A 262 -12.92 -10.89 5.36
N ARG A 263 -12.20 -9.95 4.75
CA ARG A 263 -11.40 -10.21 3.54
C ARG A 263 -10.17 -11.06 3.85
N TYR A 264 -9.56 -10.85 5.01
CA TYR A 264 -8.45 -11.68 5.46
C TYR A 264 -8.91 -13.11 5.75
N VAL A 265 -10.06 -13.27 6.41
CA VAL A 265 -10.66 -14.60 6.69
C VAL A 265 -10.99 -15.33 5.39
N GLU A 266 -11.48 -14.66 4.35
CA GLU A 266 -11.64 -15.29 3.01
C GLU A 266 -10.31 -15.85 2.49
N ALA A 267 -9.23 -15.06 2.56
CA ALA A 267 -7.91 -15.48 2.09
C ALA A 267 -7.35 -16.63 2.92
N SER A 268 -7.56 -16.60 4.24
CA SER A 268 -7.03 -17.61 5.16
C SER A 268 -7.59 -19.02 4.92
N ALA A 269 -8.70 -19.16 4.20
CA ALA A 269 -9.23 -20.45 3.79
C ALA A 269 -8.27 -21.24 2.87
N PHE A 270 -7.27 -20.60 2.30
CA PHE A 270 -6.26 -21.20 1.40
C PHE A 270 -4.88 -21.35 2.06
N PHE A 271 -4.74 -21.03 3.35
CA PHE A 271 -3.45 -21.10 4.05
C PHE A 271 -3.13 -22.53 4.50
N GLY A 272 -1.87 -22.97 4.37
CA GLY A 272 -1.38 -24.28 4.77
C GLY A 272 -1.30 -25.34 3.66
#